data_e4caa3c53c43b659dff3698fc19fdb5e
#
_entry.id   e4caa3c53c43b659dff3698fc19fdb5e
#
_cell.length_a   1.000
_cell.length_b   1.000
_cell.length_c   1.000
_cell.angle_alpha   90.00
_cell.angle_beta   90.00
_cell.angle_gamma   90.00
#
_symmetry.space_group_name_H-M   'P 1'
#
loop_
_entity.id
_entity.type
_entity.pdbx_description
1 polymer ?
#
loop_
_entity_poly.entity_id
_entity_poly.type
_entity_poly.pdbx_seq_one_letter_code
_entity_poly.pdbx_strand_id
1 'polypeptide(L)'
;RMKPGEEVLISDGTGKDYNCQVKEYGAEEGILVILSENADSRELPSRIWLFQGLPKSDKMEVILQKAVELGAAGVIPVATRNAVVKLDAKKAEAKIRRWQAIAESAAKQSKRSYIPQVGPVMSLKEAFSYIEEQKFDLRMIPYELEKGMDGTKTVLEALAPGQQVAVFIGPEGGFDEEEIQLALKMGVK
;
A
#
# COMPACT_ATOMS: atom_id res chain seq x y z
N ARG A 1 27.05 -12.07 10.00
CA ARG A 1 27.08 -11.65 11.41
C ARG A 1 27.77 -10.31 11.48
N MET A 2 27.06 -9.26 11.91
CA MET A 2 27.61 -7.90 12.02
C MET A 2 28.74 -7.84 13.04
N LYS A 3 29.71 -6.96 12.82
CA LYS A 3 30.88 -6.79 13.70
C LYS A 3 30.89 -5.38 14.31
N PRO A 4 31.37 -5.21 15.54
CA PRO A 4 31.61 -3.88 16.10
C PRO A 4 32.47 -3.02 15.16
N GLY A 5 32.07 -1.76 14.97
CA GLY A 5 32.68 -0.81 14.04
C GLY A 5 32.15 -0.85 12.59
N GLU A 6 31.33 -1.85 12.22
CA GLU A 6 30.71 -1.94 10.90
C GLU A 6 29.63 -0.88 10.73
N GLU A 7 29.62 -0.19 9.60
CA GLU A 7 28.55 0.78 9.26
C GLU A 7 27.39 0.08 8.57
N VAL A 8 26.19 0.43 8.98
CA VAL A 8 24.95 -0.15 8.48
C VAL A 8 23.87 0.93 8.28
N LEU A 9 23.04 0.76 7.29
CA LEU A 9 21.86 1.59 7.09
C LEU A 9 20.67 0.93 7.79
N ILE A 10 20.00 1.66 8.67
CA ILE A 10 18.82 1.19 9.41
C ILE A 10 17.63 2.04 9.05
N SER A 11 16.55 1.39 8.65
CA SER A 11 15.24 2.02 8.44
C SER A 11 14.35 1.78 9.66
N ASP A 12 13.68 2.82 10.15
CA ASP A 12 12.79 2.72 11.31
C ASP A 12 11.38 2.22 10.94
N GLY A 13 11.12 2.05 9.65
CA GLY A 13 9.81 1.62 9.12
C GLY A 13 8.76 2.73 9.05
N THR A 14 9.08 3.94 9.51
CA THR A 14 8.18 5.11 9.48
C THR A 14 8.52 6.11 8.36
N GLY A 15 9.57 5.83 7.60
CA GLY A 15 10.04 6.64 6.48
C GLY A 15 11.39 7.32 6.73
N LYS A 16 12.08 6.97 7.81
CA LYS A 16 13.39 7.50 8.13
C LYS A 16 14.47 6.42 8.08
N ASP A 17 15.58 6.79 7.48
CA ASP A 17 16.78 5.98 7.40
C ASP A 17 17.91 6.63 8.19
N TYR A 18 18.73 5.80 8.85
CA TYR A 18 19.84 6.23 9.67
C TYR A 18 21.11 5.50 9.29
N ASN A 19 22.18 6.24 9.05
CA ASN A 19 23.53 5.67 8.98
C ASN A 19 23.97 5.40 10.42
N CYS A 20 24.24 4.14 10.72
CA CYS A 20 24.56 3.69 12.06
C CYS A 20 25.90 2.94 12.06
N GLN A 21 26.55 2.91 13.21
CA GLN A 21 27.72 2.05 13.45
C GLN A 21 27.38 1.02 14.52
N VAL A 22 27.72 -0.23 14.27
CA VAL A 22 27.54 -1.32 15.23
C VAL A 22 28.47 -1.12 16.41
N LYS A 23 27.93 -0.92 17.62
CA LYS A 23 28.68 -0.85 18.87
C LYS A 23 28.85 -2.24 19.47
N GLU A 24 27.74 -2.96 19.59
CA GLU A 24 27.69 -4.30 20.14
C GLU A 24 26.67 -5.14 19.33
N TYR A 25 26.94 -6.42 19.15
CA TYR A 25 26.03 -7.33 18.46
C TYR A 25 25.94 -8.65 19.19
N GLY A 26 24.79 -8.90 19.82
CA GLY A 26 24.43 -10.12 20.54
C GLY A 26 23.62 -11.11 19.74
N ALA A 27 23.15 -12.15 20.41
CA ALA A 27 22.29 -13.18 19.81
C ALA A 27 20.83 -12.69 19.63
N GLU A 28 20.33 -11.85 20.54
CA GLU A 28 18.95 -11.40 20.57
C GLU A 28 18.82 -9.90 20.24
N GLU A 29 19.84 -9.10 20.53
CA GLU A 29 19.82 -7.66 20.31
C GLU A 29 21.18 -7.13 19.82
N GLY A 30 21.14 -5.93 19.23
CA GLY A 30 22.32 -5.18 18.83
C GLY A 30 22.22 -3.73 19.26
N ILE A 31 23.33 -3.16 19.71
CA ILE A 31 23.44 -1.75 20.05
C ILE A 31 24.11 -1.03 18.88
N LEU A 32 23.43 -0.01 18.35
CA LEU A 32 23.90 0.82 17.26
C LEU A 32 24.06 2.26 17.72
N VAL A 33 25.04 2.94 17.19
CA VAL A 33 25.22 4.39 17.35
C VAL A 33 24.75 5.04 16.05
N ILE A 34 23.80 5.95 16.12
CA ILE A 34 23.38 6.75 14.97
C ILE A 34 24.46 7.76 14.66
N LEU A 35 25.01 7.71 13.46
CA LEU A 35 26.00 8.65 12.96
C LEU A 35 25.35 9.85 12.29
N SER A 36 24.30 9.60 11.48
CA SER A 36 23.53 10.64 10.79
C SER A 36 22.14 10.11 10.37
N GLU A 37 21.18 11.01 10.20
CA GLU A 37 19.95 10.73 9.47
C GLU A 37 20.24 10.78 7.97
N ASN A 38 19.77 9.79 7.21
CA ASN A 38 19.92 9.77 5.77
C ASN A 38 18.80 10.61 5.15
N ALA A 39 19.16 11.66 4.43
CA ALA A 39 18.22 12.57 3.78
C ALA A 39 17.68 12.03 2.44
N ASP A 40 18.29 10.99 1.90
CA ASP A 40 17.89 10.41 0.61
C ASP A 40 16.70 9.47 0.78
N SER A 41 15.50 10.01 0.63
CA SER A 41 14.28 9.21 0.62
C SER A 41 14.16 8.42 -0.68
N ARG A 42 13.86 7.12 -0.56
CA ARG A 42 13.51 6.23 -1.69
C ARG A 42 12.01 6.10 -1.89
N GLU A 43 11.23 6.78 -1.06
CA GLU A 43 9.79 6.75 -1.12
C GLU A 43 9.26 7.65 -2.24
N LEU A 44 8.10 7.31 -2.77
CA LEU A 44 7.42 8.15 -3.74
C LEU A 44 7.06 9.51 -3.11
N PRO A 45 7.11 10.60 -3.89
CA PRO A 45 6.75 11.92 -3.39
C PRO A 45 5.27 12.06 -3.00
N SER A 46 4.42 11.15 -3.49
CA SER A 46 2.97 11.09 -3.20
C SER A 46 2.61 9.75 -2.55
N ARG A 47 1.58 9.74 -1.72
CA ARG A 47 1.15 8.54 -0.98
C ARG A 47 0.06 7.80 -1.77
N ILE A 48 0.43 6.76 -2.48
CA ILE A 48 -0.50 5.95 -3.29
C ILE A 48 -1.04 4.79 -2.46
N TRP A 49 -2.34 4.73 -2.30
CA TRP A 49 -3.06 3.64 -1.63
C TRP A 49 -3.79 2.79 -2.65
N LEU A 50 -3.59 1.49 -2.57
CA LEU A 50 -4.28 0.52 -3.41
C LEU A 50 -5.52 0.00 -2.67
N PHE A 51 -6.70 0.24 -3.22
CA PHE A 51 -7.97 -0.36 -2.81
C PHE A 51 -8.24 -1.55 -3.72
N GLN A 52 -7.87 -2.75 -3.24
CA GLN A 52 -7.86 -3.95 -4.06
C GLN A 52 -9.10 -4.81 -3.81
N GLY A 53 -9.94 -5.00 -4.82
CA GLY A 53 -11.00 -6.01 -4.81
C GLY A 53 -10.44 -7.38 -4.50
N LEU A 54 -11.07 -8.10 -3.57
CA LEU A 54 -10.58 -9.42 -3.11
C LEU A 54 -10.45 -10.41 -4.27
N PRO A 55 -9.22 -10.78 -4.68
CA PRO A 55 -9.01 -11.72 -5.76
C PRO A 55 -9.17 -13.17 -5.31
N LYS A 56 -9.27 -14.10 -6.26
CA LYS A 56 -9.30 -15.54 -5.98
C LYS A 56 -7.94 -16.04 -5.46
N SER A 57 -8.01 -17.08 -4.63
CA SER A 57 -6.82 -17.81 -4.15
C SER A 57 -5.79 -16.91 -3.44
N ASP A 58 -4.51 -17.15 -3.69
CA ASP A 58 -3.40 -16.44 -3.05
C ASP A 58 -2.88 -15.24 -3.88
N LYS A 59 -3.61 -14.82 -4.92
CA LYS A 59 -3.21 -13.67 -5.76
C LYS A 59 -3.03 -12.38 -4.97
N MET A 60 -3.80 -12.21 -3.87
CA MET A 60 -3.64 -11.04 -3.00
C MET A 60 -2.22 -10.91 -2.46
N GLU A 61 -1.53 -12.03 -2.20
CA GLU A 61 -0.15 -12.03 -1.69
C GLU A 61 0.83 -11.48 -2.71
N VAL A 62 0.67 -11.88 -3.98
CA VAL A 62 1.48 -11.36 -5.10
C VAL A 62 1.18 -9.88 -5.35
N ILE A 63 -0.09 -9.49 -5.30
CA ILE A 63 -0.51 -8.09 -5.47
C ILE A 63 0.12 -7.21 -4.37
N LEU A 64 0.05 -7.63 -3.12
CA LEU A 64 0.65 -6.94 -1.99
C LEU A 64 2.16 -6.79 -2.16
N GLN A 65 2.85 -7.88 -2.48
CA GLN A 65 4.28 -7.84 -2.73
C GLN A 65 4.63 -6.82 -3.82
N LYS A 66 3.94 -6.87 -4.97
CA LYS A 66 4.22 -5.96 -6.09
C LYS A 66 3.82 -4.52 -5.79
N ALA A 67 2.68 -4.29 -5.14
CA ALA A 67 2.28 -2.94 -4.72
C ALA A 67 3.32 -2.30 -3.79
N VAL A 68 3.83 -3.07 -2.83
CA VAL A 68 4.88 -2.61 -1.91
C VAL A 68 6.18 -2.33 -2.67
N GLU A 69 6.64 -3.23 -3.52
CA GLU A 69 7.84 -3.06 -4.34
C GLU A 69 7.76 -1.80 -5.24
N LEU A 70 6.55 -1.47 -5.73
CA LEU A 70 6.28 -0.29 -6.55
C LEU A 70 6.07 1.01 -5.77
N GLY A 71 6.11 0.98 -4.44
CA GLY A 71 6.05 2.19 -3.61
C GLY A 71 4.68 2.50 -3.01
N ALA A 72 3.69 1.60 -3.04
CA ALA A 72 2.41 1.84 -2.40
C ALA A 72 2.57 2.21 -0.92
N ALA A 73 1.82 3.20 -0.45
CA ALA A 73 1.81 3.64 0.95
C ALA A 73 0.95 2.72 1.83
N GLY A 74 -0.01 2.01 1.23
CA GLY A 74 -0.83 1.03 1.90
C GLY A 74 -1.76 0.30 0.94
N VAL A 75 -2.37 -0.78 1.43
CA VAL A 75 -3.32 -1.59 0.67
C VAL A 75 -4.56 -1.83 1.52
N ILE A 76 -5.73 -1.53 0.96
CA ILE A 76 -7.04 -1.79 1.57
C ILE A 76 -7.73 -2.90 0.76
N PRO A 77 -7.96 -4.09 1.34
CA PRO A 77 -8.74 -5.13 0.69
C PRO A 77 -10.21 -4.73 0.63
N VAL A 78 -10.85 -4.85 -0.54
CA VAL A 78 -12.24 -4.43 -0.76
C VAL A 78 -13.09 -5.64 -1.15
N ALA A 79 -14.18 -5.86 -0.41
CA ALA A 79 -15.21 -6.83 -0.75
C ALA A 79 -16.17 -6.22 -1.77
N THR A 80 -15.97 -6.53 -3.05
CA THR A 80 -16.83 -6.11 -4.17
C THR A 80 -17.88 -7.17 -4.51
N ARG A 81 -18.88 -6.84 -5.31
CA ARG A 81 -19.94 -7.78 -5.73
C ARG A 81 -19.39 -8.98 -6.48
N ASN A 82 -18.46 -8.74 -7.39
CA ASN A 82 -17.84 -9.77 -8.22
C ASN A 82 -16.71 -10.54 -7.51
N ALA A 83 -16.39 -10.19 -6.24
CA ALA A 83 -15.44 -10.95 -5.45
C ALA A 83 -16.02 -12.32 -5.08
N VAL A 84 -15.35 -13.38 -5.53
CA VAL A 84 -15.73 -14.76 -5.21
C VAL A 84 -15.41 -15.09 -3.74
N VAL A 85 -14.39 -14.46 -3.19
CA VAL A 85 -13.92 -14.67 -1.83
C VAL A 85 -14.80 -13.87 -0.87
N LYS A 86 -15.49 -14.58 0.03
CA LYS A 86 -16.25 -13.98 1.14
C LYS A 86 -15.53 -14.32 2.45
N LEU A 87 -15.15 -13.30 3.19
CA LEU A 87 -14.46 -13.44 4.47
C LEU A 87 -15.41 -13.07 5.61
N ASP A 88 -15.58 -13.95 6.57
CA ASP A 88 -16.11 -13.59 7.87
C ASP A 88 -15.06 -12.79 8.68
N ALA A 89 -15.47 -12.12 9.75
CA ALA A 89 -14.60 -11.25 10.53
C ALA A 89 -13.33 -11.96 11.03
N LYS A 90 -13.44 -13.21 11.51
CA LYS A 90 -12.31 -13.98 12.03
C LYS A 90 -11.32 -14.35 10.93
N LYS A 91 -11.82 -14.76 9.75
CA LYS A 91 -10.98 -15.08 8.59
C LYS A 91 -10.32 -13.82 8.03
N ALA A 92 -11.06 -12.70 7.98
CA ALA A 92 -10.54 -11.41 7.54
C ALA A 92 -9.34 -10.99 8.41
N GLU A 93 -9.51 -11.03 9.73
CA GLU A 93 -8.43 -10.68 10.67
C GLU A 93 -7.18 -11.56 10.50
N ALA A 94 -7.35 -12.89 10.37
CA ALA A 94 -6.24 -13.81 10.14
C ALA A 94 -5.52 -13.52 8.80
N LYS A 95 -6.28 -13.22 7.73
CA LYS A 95 -5.72 -12.83 6.43
C LYS A 95 -4.96 -11.52 6.51
N ILE A 96 -5.51 -10.49 7.17
CA ILE A 96 -4.85 -9.18 7.33
C ILE A 96 -3.50 -9.34 8.04
N ARG A 97 -3.42 -10.11 9.14
CA ARG A 97 -2.14 -10.38 9.81
C ARG A 97 -1.12 -11.03 8.87
N ARG A 98 -1.53 -12.02 8.08
CA ARG A 98 -0.66 -12.67 7.08
C ARG A 98 -0.23 -11.69 5.99
N TRP A 99 -1.15 -10.90 5.47
CA TRP A 99 -0.88 -9.91 4.44
C TRP A 99 0.03 -8.79 4.92
N GLN A 100 -0.11 -8.36 6.18
CA GLN A 100 0.80 -7.39 6.77
C GLN A 100 2.24 -7.95 6.85
N ALA A 101 2.42 -9.20 7.25
CA ALA A 101 3.74 -9.83 7.28
C ALA A 101 4.39 -9.92 5.87
N ILE A 102 3.58 -10.14 4.84
CA ILE A 102 4.04 -10.12 3.43
C ILE A 102 4.48 -8.70 3.03
N ALA A 103 3.69 -7.68 3.38
CA ALA A 103 4.03 -6.28 3.10
C ALA A 103 5.34 -5.88 3.79
N GLU A 104 5.53 -6.27 5.04
CA GLU A 104 6.78 -6.03 5.78
C GLU A 104 7.99 -6.73 5.13
N SER A 105 7.82 -8.00 4.73
CA SER A 105 8.87 -8.75 4.04
C SER A 105 9.24 -8.10 2.70
N ALA A 106 8.25 -7.68 1.92
CA ALA A 106 8.45 -7.00 0.65
C ALA A 106 9.13 -5.63 0.83
N ALA A 107 8.74 -4.85 1.85
CA ALA A 107 9.38 -3.57 2.17
C ALA A 107 10.86 -3.75 2.54
N LYS A 108 11.17 -4.74 3.37
CA LYS A 108 12.57 -5.08 3.72
C LYS A 108 13.38 -5.49 2.49
N GLN A 109 12.82 -6.34 1.63
CA GLN A 109 13.50 -6.85 0.43
C GLN A 109 13.72 -5.75 -0.62
N SER A 110 12.76 -4.84 -0.79
CA SER A 110 12.88 -3.69 -1.69
C SER A 110 13.60 -2.48 -1.07
N LYS A 111 14.09 -2.63 0.17
CA LYS A 111 14.83 -1.60 0.92
C LYS A 111 14.04 -0.29 1.08
N ARG A 112 12.76 -0.41 1.34
CA ARG A 112 11.91 0.74 1.63
C ARG A 112 12.13 1.23 3.06
N SER A 113 12.09 2.54 3.24
CA SER A 113 12.17 3.20 4.55
C SER A 113 10.84 3.17 5.29
N TYR A 114 9.74 2.97 4.56
CA TYR A 114 8.37 2.92 5.09
C TYR A 114 7.78 1.52 4.94
N ILE A 115 7.15 1.01 6.00
CA ILE A 115 6.41 -0.26 5.97
C ILE A 115 4.94 0.04 5.65
N PRO A 116 4.46 -0.32 4.44
CA PRO A 116 3.06 -0.11 4.06
C PRO A 116 2.10 -0.88 4.96
N GLN A 117 0.99 -0.25 5.29
CA GLN A 117 -0.06 -0.86 6.10
C GLN A 117 -1.07 -1.61 5.23
N VAL A 118 -1.49 -2.78 5.69
CA VAL A 118 -2.64 -3.49 5.15
C VAL A 118 -3.84 -3.21 6.06
N GLY A 119 -4.80 -2.45 5.54
CA GLY A 119 -5.98 -2.07 6.30
C GLY A 119 -7.02 -3.19 6.46
N PRO A 120 -8.11 -2.92 7.16
CA PRO A 120 -9.20 -3.87 7.31
C PRO A 120 -9.87 -4.17 5.96
N VAL A 121 -10.53 -5.32 5.86
CA VAL A 121 -11.41 -5.61 4.73
C VAL A 121 -12.63 -4.70 4.82
N MET A 122 -12.85 -3.91 3.78
CA MET A 122 -13.98 -2.97 3.68
C MET A 122 -14.93 -3.39 2.57
N SER A 123 -16.20 -3.10 2.70
CA SER A 123 -17.10 -3.01 1.54
C SER A 123 -16.71 -1.82 0.67
N LEU A 124 -17.10 -1.81 -0.59
CA LEU A 124 -16.82 -0.68 -1.48
C LEU A 124 -17.39 0.65 -0.94
N LYS A 125 -18.57 0.61 -0.32
CA LYS A 125 -19.17 1.79 0.29
C LYS A 125 -18.37 2.33 1.49
N GLU A 126 -17.89 1.43 2.35
CA GLU A 126 -17.01 1.81 3.47
C GLU A 126 -15.68 2.38 2.97
N ALA A 127 -15.11 1.79 1.90
CA ALA A 127 -13.89 2.30 1.28
C ALA A 127 -14.08 3.71 0.72
N PHE A 128 -15.23 4.01 0.10
CA PHE A 128 -15.52 5.37 -0.36
C PHE A 128 -15.71 6.35 0.81
N SER A 129 -16.40 5.96 1.89
CA SER A 129 -16.49 6.79 3.10
C SER A 129 -15.10 7.05 3.70
N TYR A 130 -14.27 6.03 3.76
CA TYR A 130 -12.90 6.13 4.26
C TYR A 130 -12.05 7.14 3.47
N ILE A 131 -12.07 7.11 2.13
CA ILE A 131 -11.29 8.08 1.33
C ILE A 131 -11.81 9.51 1.46
N GLU A 132 -13.10 9.70 1.74
CA GLU A 132 -13.69 10.99 2.07
C GLU A 132 -13.19 11.51 3.42
N GLU A 133 -13.32 10.70 4.46
CA GLU A 133 -12.90 11.04 5.83
C GLU A 133 -11.40 11.33 5.91
N GLN A 134 -10.59 10.52 5.20
CA GLN A 134 -9.13 10.69 5.13
C GLN A 134 -8.68 11.78 4.14
N LYS A 135 -9.63 12.43 3.44
CA LYS A 135 -9.40 13.55 2.50
C LYS A 135 -8.40 13.22 1.41
N PHE A 136 -8.58 12.08 0.74
CA PHE A 136 -7.75 11.74 -0.41
C PHE A 136 -7.91 12.78 -1.52
N ASP A 137 -6.77 13.29 -2.02
CA ASP A 137 -6.71 14.35 -3.03
C ASP A 137 -7.16 13.86 -4.41
N LEU A 138 -6.76 12.63 -4.74
CA LEU A 138 -7.07 11.99 -6.01
C LEU A 138 -7.66 10.61 -5.77
N ARG A 139 -8.71 10.28 -6.54
CA ARG A 139 -9.47 9.03 -6.45
C ARG A 139 -9.65 8.48 -7.85
N MET A 140 -9.12 7.31 -8.11
CA MET A 140 -9.11 6.69 -9.44
C MET A 140 -9.69 5.28 -9.40
N ILE A 141 -10.48 4.95 -10.42
CA ILE A 141 -11.01 3.61 -10.65
C ILE A 141 -10.82 3.25 -12.13
N PRO A 142 -9.70 2.65 -12.54
CA PRO A 142 -9.52 2.19 -13.90
C PRO A 142 -10.65 1.24 -14.30
N TYR A 143 -11.39 1.61 -15.33
CA TYR A 143 -12.55 0.86 -15.79
C TYR A 143 -12.38 0.51 -17.27
N GLU A 144 -12.53 -0.78 -17.60
CA GLU A 144 -12.21 -1.33 -18.92
C GLU A 144 -13.12 -0.83 -20.06
N LEU A 145 -14.32 -0.33 -19.74
CA LEU A 145 -15.24 0.24 -20.73
C LEU A 145 -15.02 1.73 -20.99
N GLU A 146 -14.12 2.38 -20.25
CA GLU A 146 -13.73 3.76 -20.53
C GLU A 146 -12.88 3.83 -21.80
N LYS A 147 -13.22 4.76 -22.68
CA LYS A 147 -12.52 4.90 -23.97
C LYS A 147 -11.40 5.91 -23.87
N GLY A 148 -10.19 5.44 -24.17
CA GLY A 148 -8.98 6.28 -24.24
C GLY A 148 -8.23 6.39 -22.92
N MET A 149 -7.03 6.96 -22.98
CA MET A 149 -6.12 7.14 -21.84
C MET A 149 -5.90 8.63 -21.49
N ASP A 150 -6.50 9.55 -22.25
CA ASP A 150 -6.21 10.99 -22.11
C ASP A 150 -6.65 11.54 -20.76
N GLY A 151 -7.80 11.08 -20.25
CA GLY A 151 -8.27 11.43 -18.91
C GLY A 151 -7.34 10.95 -17.80
N THR A 152 -6.88 9.70 -17.88
CA THR A 152 -5.94 9.12 -16.91
C THR A 152 -4.60 9.85 -16.95
N LYS A 153 -4.06 10.14 -18.14
CA LYS A 153 -2.80 10.87 -18.30
C LYS A 153 -2.88 12.26 -17.69
N THR A 154 -3.93 13.02 -18.00
CA THR A 154 -4.16 14.37 -17.45
C THR A 154 -4.20 14.35 -15.93
N VAL A 155 -4.88 13.36 -15.35
CA VAL A 155 -5.00 13.19 -13.90
C VAL A 155 -3.66 12.87 -13.24
N LEU A 156 -2.85 11.99 -13.87
CA LEU A 156 -1.52 11.62 -13.37
C LEU A 156 -0.52 12.78 -13.49
N GLU A 157 -0.58 13.55 -14.59
CA GLU A 157 0.28 14.74 -14.79
C GLU A 157 -0.02 15.88 -13.80
N ALA A 158 -1.26 15.95 -13.30
CA ALA A 158 -1.66 16.94 -12.29
C ALA A 158 -1.28 16.55 -10.85
N LEU A 159 -0.72 15.36 -10.64
CA LEU A 159 -0.36 14.87 -9.31
C LEU A 159 0.84 15.64 -8.76
N ALA A 160 0.66 16.24 -7.58
CA ALA A 160 1.69 17.01 -6.89
C ALA A 160 2.32 16.21 -5.73
N PRO A 161 3.58 16.48 -5.37
CA PRO A 161 4.19 15.89 -4.17
C PRO A 161 3.36 16.13 -2.91
N GLY A 162 3.32 15.15 -2.01
CA GLY A 162 2.57 15.20 -0.75
C GLY A 162 1.12 14.77 -0.85
N GLN A 163 0.56 14.66 -2.05
CA GLN A 163 -0.83 14.25 -2.23
C GLN A 163 -1.07 12.78 -1.89
N GLN A 164 -2.29 12.50 -1.42
CA GLN A 164 -2.79 11.15 -1.19
C GLN A 164 -3.67 10.70 -2.36
N VAL A 165 -3.33 9.55 -2.91
CA VAL A 165 -4.01 8.97 -4.09
C VAL A 165 -4.66 7.65 -3.71
N ALA A 166 -5.95 7.49 -3.98
CA ALA A 166 -6.67 6.23 -3.89
C ALA A 166 -6.83 5.63 -5.30
N VAL A 167 -6.33 4.41 -5.49
CA VAL A 167 -6.49 3.66 -6.74
C VAL A 167 -7.29 2.41 -6.46
N PHE A 168 -8.46 2.29 -7.06
CA PHE A 168 -9.36 1.14 -6.91
C PHE A 168 -9.13 0.15 -8.06
N ILE A 169 -8.77 -1.08 -7.73
CA ILE A 169 -8.60 -2.17 -8.71
C ILE A 169 -9.60 -3.28 -8.36
N GLY A 170 -10.39 -3.70 -9.34
CA GLY A 170 -11.37 -4.77 -9.18
C GLY A 170 -10.73 -6.16 -8.99
N PRO A 171 -11.52 -7.15 -8.58
CA PRO A 171 -11.13 -8.55 -8.68
C PRO A 171 -11.10 -9.00 -10.14
N GLU A 172 -10.86 -10.31 -10.41
CA GLU A 172 -10.83 -10.84 -11.79
C GLU A 172 -12.13 -10.62 -12.58
N GLY A 173 -13.27 -10.48 -11.91
CA GLY A 173 -14.56 -10.16 -12.55
C GLY A 173 -14.84 -8.68 -12.68
N GLY A 174 -13.86 -7.81 -12.39
CA GLY A 174 -14.03 -6.36 -12.44
C GLY A 174 -15.01 -5.83 -11.40
N PHE A 175 -15.42 -4.58 -11.60
CA PHE A 175 -16.50 -3.95 -10.82
C PHE A 175 -17.84 -4.16 -11.51
N ASP A 176 -18.90 -4.26 -10.71
CA ASP A 176 -20.28 -4.24 -11.18
C ASP A 176 -20.65 -2.83 -11.66
N GLU A 177 -21.59 -2.73 -12.62
CA GLU A 177 -21.99 -1.43 -13.18
C GLU A 177 -22.55 -0.48 -12.11
N GLU A 178 -23.32 -0.99 -11.15
CA GLU A 178 -23.83 -0.16 -10.03
C GLU A 178 -22.69 0.30 -9.11
N GLU A 179 -21.63 -0.49 -8.96
CA GLU A 179 -20.43 -0.10 -8.20
C GLU A 179 -19.70 1.05 -8.89
N ILE A 180 -19.57 1.01 -10.21
CA ILE A 180 -19.01 2.11 -11.00
C ILE A 180 -19.89 3.36 -10.90
N GLN A 181 -21.21 3.24 -11.04
CA GLN A 181 -22.10 4.38 -10.88
C GLN A 181 -22.01 5.01 -9.50
N LEU A 182 -21.83 4.20 -8.46
CA LEU A 182 -21.59 4.69 -7.11
C LEU A 182 -20.24 5.44 -7.02
N ALA A 183 -19.18 4.87 -7.60
CA ALA A 183 -17.84 5.49 -7.62
C ALA A 183 -17.88 6.88 -8.28
N LEU A 184 -18.52 6.99 -9.44
CA LEU A 184 -18.68 8.27 -10.15
C LEU A 184 -19.46 9.31 -9.32
N LYS A 185 -20.53 8.90 -8.63
CA LYS A 185 -21.28 9.77 -7.72
C LYS A 185 -20.44 10.27 -6.54
N MET A 186 -19.47 9.49 -6.10
CA MET A 186 -18.54 9.83 -5.03
C MET A 186 -17.29 10.59 -5.54
N GLY A 187 -17.30 11.05 -6.80
CA GLY A 187 -16.21 11.82 -7.40
C GLY A 187 -14.92 11.01 -7.67
N VAL A 188 -15.02 9.69 -7.74
CA VAL A 188 -13.94 8.81 -8.20
C VAL A 188 -13.89 8.90 -9.73
N LYS A 189 -12.69 9.08 -10.28
CA LYS A 189 -12.43 9.28 -11.72
C LYS A 189 -11.93 8.00 -12.36
#